data_9026f2f10642e6047f1e7e959c1904a4
#
_entry.id   9026f2f10642e6047f1e7e959c1904a4
#
_cell.length_a   1.000
_cell.length_b   1.000
_cell.length_c   1.000
_cell.angle_alpha   90.00
_cell.angle_beta   90.00
_cell.angle_gamma   90.00
#
_symmetry.space_group_name_H-M   'P 1'
#
loop_
_entity.id
_entity.type
_entity.pdbx_description
1 polymer ?
#
loop_
_entity_poly.entity_id
_entity_poly.type
_entity_poly.pdbx_seq_one_letter_code
_entity_poly.pdbx_strand_id
1 'polypeptide(L)'
;IIAFLFISITTVQAQRRNARYNEYIKQYAPLAVEQMQRHKIPASITLAQGLLESGAGYSELARKSNNHFGIKCGGNWRGRTVRHDDDARNECFRAYRNPKDSYEDHSDFLKRGARYAFLFKLKITDYKGWARGLKKAGYATDPSYANRPITIIEDYELYKYDSRGMSKRDARSWEKELKKK
;
A
#
# COMPACT_ATOMS: atom_id res chain seq x y z
N ILE A 1 37.86 42.59 17.63
CA ILE A 1 36.93 42.19 16.56
C ILE A 1 36.57 40.74 16.85
N ILE A 2 35.36 40.51 17.39
CA ILE A 2 34.85 39.18 17.72
C ILE A 2 34.05 38.72 16.53
N ALA A 3 34.55 37.71 15.79
CA ALA A 3 33.86 37.10 14.70
C ALA A 3 32.80 36.11 15.25
N PHE A 4 31.53 36.44 15.13
CA PHE A 4 30.45 35.52 15.41
C PHE A 4 30.35 34.51 14.27
N LEU A 5 30.76 33.28 14.56
CA LEU A 5 30.54 32.14 13.69
C LEU A 5 29.03 31.75 13.80
N PHE A 6 28.22 32.12 12.80
CA PHE A 6 26.89 31.60 12.67
C PHE A 6 27.00 30.14 12.23
N ILE A 7 26.90 29.22 13.17
CA ILE A 7 26.68 27.80 12.89
C ILE A 7 25.22 27.69 12.51
N SER A 8 24.94 27.65 11.19
CA SER A 8 23.63 27.27 10.65
C SER A 8 23.40 25.81 11.02
N ILE A 9 22.71 25.57 12.12
CA ILE A 9 22.14 24.25 12.44
C ILE A 9 20.99 24.04 11.45
N THR A 10 21.32 23.50 10.28
CA THR A 10 20.31 22.85 9.45
C THR A 10 19.83 21.67 10.27
N THR A 11 18.77 21.87 11.03
CA THR A 11 17.97 20.78 11.55
C THR A 11 17.40 20.04 10.35
N VAL A 12 18.16 19.06 9.86
CA VAL A 12 17.61 17.96 9.08
C VAL A 12 16.62 17.30 10.04
N GLN A 13 15.39 17.73 9.95
CA GLN A 13 14.27 17.10 10.61
C GLN A 13 14.07 15.77 9.86
N ALA A 14 14.95 14.81 10.20
CA ALA A 14 14.77 13.44 9.80
C ALA A 14 13.38 13.07 10.36
N GLN A 15 12.39 13.13 9.51
CA GLN A 15 11.03 12.72 9.82
C GLN A 15 11.17 11.34 10.44
N ARG A 16 10.89 11.21 11.75
CA ARG A 16 11.05 9.94 12.47
C ARG A 16 10.09 8.97 11.83
N ARG A 17 10.58 8.19 10.87
CA ARG A 17 9.83 7.13 10.23
C ARG A 17 9.24 6.28 11.33
N ASN A 18 7.91 6.11 11.30
CA ASN A 18 7.22 5.34 12.33
C ASN A 18 7.80 3.91 12.37
N ALA A 19 8.31 3.48 13.53
CA ALA A 19 8.93 2.17 13.70
C ALA A 19 7.98 1.03 13.28
N ARG A 20 6.67 1.15 13.63
CA ARG A 20 5.64 0.17 13.23
C ARG A 20 5.51 0.06 11.71
N TYR A 21 5.61 1.18 11.00
CA TYR A 21 5.55 1.19 9.53
C TYR A 21 6.77 0.48 8.94
N ASN A 22 7.96 0.73 9.48
CA ASN A 22 9.18 0.05 9.05
C ASN A 22 9.11 -1.46 9.27
N GLU A 23 8.58 -1.89 10.42
CA GLU A 23 8.37 -3.32 10.72
C GLU A 23 7.38 -3.95 9.74
N TYR A 24 6.24 -3.28 9.51
CA TYR A 24 5.25 -3.75 8.56
C TYR A 24 5.82 -3.91 7.15
N ILE A 25 6.54 -2.88 6.68
CA ILE A 25 7.19 -2.90 5.36
C ILE A 25 8.18 -4.07 5.27
N LYS A 26 9.06 -4.20 6.28
CA LYS A 26 10.04 -5.29 6.32
C LYS A 26 9.38 -6.67 6.25
N GLN A 27 8.28 -6.85 6.97
CA GLN A 27 7.56 -8.12 7.06
C GLN A 27 6.80 -8.44 5.78
N TYR A 28 6.11 -7.46 5.18
CA TYR A 28 5.14 -7.69 4.12
C TYR A 28 5.60 -7.29 2.72
N ALA A 29 6.74 -6.61 2.57
CA ALA A 29 7.28 -6.29 1.24
C ALA A 29 7.48 -7.53 0.35
N PRO A 30 7.98 -8.68 0.84
CA PRO A 30 8.08 -9.89 0.02
C PRO A 30 6.73 -10.34 -0.55
N LEU A 31 5.65 -10.28 0.26
CA LEU A 31 4.30 -10.64 -0.20
C LEU A 31 3.80 -9.65 -1.26
N ALA A 32 3.99 -8.35 -1.03
CA ALA A 32 3.57 -7.33 -2.00
C ALA A 32 4.29 -7.50 -3.35
N VAL A 33 5.59 -7.83 -3.33
CA VAL A 33 6.35 -8.13 -4.55
C VAL A 33 5.85 -9.41 -5.23
N GLU A 34 5.54 -10.46 -4.47
CA GLU A 34 4.92 -11.70 -5.01
C GLU A 34 3.60 -11.37 -5.71
N GLN A 35 2.73 -10.57 -5.08
CA GLN A 35 1.45 -10.15 -5.66
C GLN A 35 1.66 -9.31 -6.94
N MET A 36 2.62 -8.39 -6.94
CA MET A 36 2.96 -7.61 -8.13
C MET A 36 3.38 -8.51 -9.30
N GLN A 37 4.21 -9.52 -9.05
CA GLN A 37 4.67 -10.44 -10.10
C GLN A 37 3.52 -11.24 -10.69
N ARG A 38 2.60 -11.72 -9.84
CA ARG A 38 1.46 -12.57 -10.23
C ARG A 38 0.29 -11.80 -10.81
N HIS A 39 -0.07 -10.68 -10.20
CA HIS A 39 -1.32 -9.95 -10.49
C HIS A 39 -1.11 -8.60 -11.17
N LYS A 40 0.14 -8.14 -11.32
CA LYS A 40 0.49 -6.87 -11.99
C LYS A 40 -0.07 -5.62 -11.28
N ILE A 41 -0.16 -5.67 -9.96
CA ILE A 41 -0.47 -4.53 -9.09
C ILE A 41 0.85 -4.03 -8.51
N PRO A 42 1.17 -2.71 -8.52
CA PRO A 42 2.41 -2.21 -7.93
C PRO A 42 2.59 -2.66 -6.48
N ALA A 43 3.78 -3.16 -6.13
CA ALA A 43 4.08 -3.57 -4.75
C ALA A 43 3.95 -2.39 -3.78
N SER A 44 4.35 -1.20 -4.22
CA SER A 44 4.20 0.04 -3.47
C SER A 44 2.75 0.35 -3.10
N ILE A 45 1.82 0.17 -4.04
CA ILE A 45 0.39 0.37 -3.82
C ILE A 45 -0.13 -0.65 -2.82
N THR A 46 0.16 -1.93 -3.01
CA THR A 46 -0.28 -3.00 -2.09
C THR A 46 0.24 -2.76 -0.67
N LEU A 47 1.52 -2.39 -0.51
CA LEU A 47 2.10 -2.06 0.81
C LEU A 47 1.44 -0.85 1.46
N ALA A 48 1.27 0.25 0.71
CA ALA A 48 0.67 1.46 1.24
C ALA A 48 -0.79 1.24 1.67
N GLN A 49 -1.57 0.49 0.88
CA GLN A 49 -2.93 0.11 1.26
C GLN A 49 -2.94 -0.76 2.51
N GLY A 50 -2.11 -1.81 2.56
CA GLY A 50 -2.01 -2.67 3.73
C GLY A 50 -1.63 -1.90 5.01
N LEU A 51 -0.68 -0.96 4.90
CA LEU A 51 -0.32 -0.06 6.01
C LEU A 51 -1.50 0.78 6.50
N LEU A 52 -2.22 1.41 5.58
CA LEU A 52 -3.34 2.29 5.90
C LEU A 52 -4.52 1.54 6.50
N GLU A 53 -4.98 0.52 5.80
CA GLU A 53 -6.22 -0.18 6.13
C GLU A 53 -6.08 -1.06 7.40
N SER A 54 -4.87 -1.55 7.69
CA SER A 54 -4.62 -2.37 8.87
C SER A 54 -4.03 -1.61 10.07
N GLY A 55 -3.79 -0.29 9.94
CA GLY A 55 -3.01 0.44 10.95
C GLY A 55 -1.64 -0.19 11.16
N ALA A 56 -0.92 -0.51 10.10
CA ALA A 56 0.33 -1.26 10.12
C ALA A 56 0.21 -2.65 10.79
N GLY A 57 -0.93 -3.32 10.61
CA GLY A 57 -1.20 -4.63 11.21
C GLY A 57 -1.70 -4.58 12.65
N TYR A 58 -1.83 -3.40 13.24
CA TYR A 58 -2.23 -3.25 14.64
C TYR A 58 -3.72 -2.98 14.86
N SER A 59 -4.50 -2.77 13.79
CA SER A 59 -5.94 -2.63 13.94
C SER A 59 -6.56 -3.90 14.56
N GLU A 60 -7.65 -3.73 15.28
CA GLU A 60 -8.38 -4.85 15.87
C GLU A 60 -8.81 -5.87 14.81
N LEU A 61 -9.34 -5.37 13.69
CA LEU A 61 -9.75 -6.19 12.56
C LEU A 61 -8.58 -7.02 12.03
N ALA A 62 -7.42 -6.38 11.73
CA ALA A 62 -6.26 -7.08 11.19
C ALA A 62 -5.75 -8.18 12.14
N ARG A 63 -5.68 -7.90 13.45
CA ARG A 63 -5.22 -8.86 14.46
C ARG A 63 -6.15 -10.05 14.65
N LYS A 64 -7.48 -9.82 14.60
CA LYS A 64 -8.48 -10.87 14.80
C LYS A 64 -8.72 -11.74 13.57
N SER A 65 -8.55 -11.16 12.38
CA SER A 65 -8.97 -11.80 11.13
C SER A 65 -7.87 -11.96 10.08
N ASN A 66 -6.65 -11.46 10.30
CA ASN A 66 -5.60 -11.33 9.29
C ASN A 66 -6.05 -10.53 8.04
N ASN A 67 -7.10 -9.72 8.15
CA ASN A 67 -7.63 -8.90 7.07
C ASN A 67 -6.90 -7.55 7.05
N HIS A 68 -5.87 -7.45 6.22
CA HIS A 68 -5.01 -6.27 6.12
C HIS A 68 -5.57 -5.16 5.23
N PHE A 69 -6.67 -5.41 4.52
CA PHE A 69 -7.23 -4.50 3.53
C PHE A 69 -8.69 -4.12 3.80
N GLY A 70 -9.25 -4.53 4.94
CA GLY A 70 -10.64 -4.24 5.28
C GLY A 70 -11.66 -4.79 4.29
N ILE A 71 -11.39 -5.94 3.67
CA ILE A 71 -12.31 -6.49 2.67
C ILE A 71 -13.56 -7.02 3.36
N LYS A 72 -14.71 -6.42 3.02
CA LYS A 72 -16.04 -6.83 3.53
C LYS A 72 -16.48 -8.15 2.88
N CYS A 73 -17.38 -8.87 3.56
CA CYS A 73 -17.85 -10.17 3.08
C CYS A 73 -18.43 -10.09 1.67
N GLY A 74 -19.44 -9.55 1.36
CA GLY A 74 -20.06 -9.34 0.04
C GLY A 74 -19.98 -10.50 -0.96
N GLY A 75 -20.83 -10.49 -1.94
CA GLY A 75 -20.79 -11.39 -3.09
C GLY A 75 -20.82 -12.87 -2.69
N ASN A 76 -19.96 -13.64 -3.34
CA ASN A 76 -19.89 -15.10 -3.21
C ASN A 76 -18.85 -15.58 -2.17
N TRP A 77 -18.48 -14.74 -1.18
CA TRP A 77 -17.56 -15.16 -0.13
C TRP A 77 -18.09 -16.35 0.67
N ARG A 78 -17.33 -17.43 0.74
CA ARG A 78 -17.68 -18.67 1.46
C ARG A 78 -16.66 -18.99 2.58
N GLY A 79 -15.65 -18.12 2.76
CA GLY A 79 -14.63 -18.29 3.79
C GLY A 79 -15.10 -17.86 5.18
N ARG A 80 -14.18 -17.88 6.13
CA ARG A 80 -14.39 -17.41 7.51
C ARG A 80 -14.72 -15.91 7.50
N THR A 81 -15.48 -15.48 8.49
CA THR A 81 -15.90 -14.08 8.65
C THR A 81 -15.69 -13.61 10.09
N VAL A 82 -15.61 -12.30 10.27
CA VAL A 82 -15.61 -11.62 11.55
C VAL A 82 -16.55 -10.43 11.48
N ARG A 83 -17.15 -10.08 12.61
CA ARG A 83 -17.94 -8.87 12.74
C ARG A 83 -17.11 -7.75 13.38
N HIS A 84 -17.19 -6.56 12.82
CA HIS A 84 -16.46 -5.40 13.29
C HIS A 84 -17.24 -4.12 12.97
N ASP A 85 -17.15 -3.12 13.84
CA ASP A 85 -17.73 -1.80 13.59
C ASP A 85 -16.79 -0.99 12.70
N ASP A 86 -17.31 -0.45 11.59
CA ASP A 86 -16.60 0.40 10.64
C ASP A 86 -17.52 1.55 10.20
N ASP A 87 -17.86 1.69 8.93
CA ASP A 87 -18.85 2.68 8.46
C ASP A 87 -20.24 2.47 9.09
N ALA A 88 -20.57 1.23 9.39
CA ALA A 88 -21.76 0.84 10.13
C ALA A 88 -21.41 -0.14 11.26
N ARG A 89 -22.34 -0.29 12.20
CA ARG A 89 -22.19 -1.26 13.30
C ARG A 89 -22.29 -2.69 12.78
N ASN A 90 -21.47 -3.58 13.34
CA ASN A 90 -21.55 -5.03 13.14
C ASN A 90 -21.43 -5.46 11.67
N GLU A 91 -20.58 -4.79 10.89
CA GLU A 91 -20.34 -5.14 9.50
C GLU A 91 -19.56 -6.45 9.36
N CYS A 92 -19.82 -7.16 8.27
CA CYS A 92 -19.16 -8.43 7.99
C CYS A 92 -17.87 -8.24 7.20
N PHE A 93 -16.76 -8.72 7.75
CA PHE A 93 -15.45 -8.73 7.10
C PHE A 93 -14.96 -10.15 6.86
N ARG A 94 -14.20 -10.33 5.79
CA ARG A 94 -13.52 -11.60 5.50
C ARG A 94 -12.45 -11.87 6.55
N ALA A 95 -12.29 -13.13 6.93
CA ALA A 95 -11.25 -13.56 7.86
C ALA A 95 -10.39 -14.64 7.21
N TYR A 96 -9.07 -14.49 7.35
CA TYR A 96 -8.08 -15.35 6.70
C TYR A 96 -7.30 -16.16 7.72
N ARG A 97 -6.68 -17.25 7.27
CA ARG A 97 -5.82 -18.10 8.13
C ARG A 97 -4.50 -17.39 8.46
N ASN A 98 -4.02 -16.59 7.53
CA ASN A 98 -2.75 -15.87 7.61
C ASN A 98 -2.79 -14.59 6.74
N PRO A 99 -1.85 -13.65 6.91
CA PRO A 99 -1.79 -12.45 6.10
C PRO A 99 -1.60 -12.70 4.60
N LYS A 100 -0.91 -13.77 4.19
CA LYS A 100 -0.69 -14.09 2.77
C LYS A 100 -2.03 -14.29 2.04
N ASP A 101 -2.97 -15.00 2.67
CA ASP A 101 -4.31 -15.21 2.10
C ASP A 101 -5.06 -13.88 1.91
N SER A 102 -4.85 -12.90 2.82
CA SER A 102 -5.42 -11.55 2.69
C SER A 102 -4.82 -10.77 1.52
N TYR A 103 -3.50 -10.86 1.32
CA TYR A 103 -2.81 -10.22 0.20
C TYR A 103 -3.25 -10.80 -1.15
N GLU A 104 -3.42 -12.11 -1.21
CA GLU A 104 -3.90 -12.81 -2.41
C GLU A 104 -5.34 -12.37 -2.75
N ASP A 105 -6.23 -12.41 -1.76
CA ASP A 105 -7.64 -12.04 -1.96
C ASP A 105 -7.80 -10.55 -2.33
N HIS A 106 -6.97 -9.66 -1.77
CA HIS A 106 -6.93 -8.25 -2.16
C HIS A 106 -6.56 -8.10 -3.64
N SER A 107 -5.54 -8.82 -4.09
CA SER A 107 -5.11 -8.77 -5.48
C SER A 107 -6.20 -9.31 -6.42
N ASP A 108 -6.83 -10.40 -6.05
CA ASP A 108 -7.98 -10.97 -6.76
C ASP A 108 -9.18 -10.03 -6.77
N PHE A 109 -9.47 -9.38 -5.66
CA PHE A 109 -10.54 -8.37 -5.56
C PHE A 109 -10.35 -7.23 -6.55
N LEU A 110 -9.15 -6.68 -6.65
CA LEU A 110 -8.84 -5.63 -7.62
C LEU A 110 -8.91 -6.17 -9.06
N LYS A 111 -8.37 -7.37 -9.32
CA LYS A 111 -8.30 -7.93 -10.65
C LYS A 111 -9.68 -8.32 -11.22
N ARG A 112 -10.57 -8.83 -10.38
CA ARG A 112 -11.93 -9.25 -10.77
C ARG A 112 -12.92 -8.10 -10.83
N GLY A 113 -12.66 -7.00 -10.14
CA GLY A 113 -13.56 -5.85 -10.10
C GLY A 113 -13.54 -5.07 -11.41
N ALA A 114 -14.60 -5.14 -12.22
CA ALA A 114 -14.69 -4.44 -13.51
C ALA A 114 -14.36 -2.95 -13.41
N ARG A 115 -14.73 -2.30 -12.30
CA ARG A 115 -14.43 -0.88 -12.02
C ARG A 115 -12.93 -0.57 -11.91
N TYR A 116 -12.08 -1.57 -11.65
CA TYR A 116 -10.62 -1.44 -11.54
C TYR A 116 -9.88 -1.83 -12.82
N ALA A 117 -10.57 -2.37 -13.84
CA ALA A 117 -9.92 -2.92 -15.04
C ALA A 117 -9.00 -1.92 -15.76
N PHE A 118 -9.35 -0.64 -15.76
CA PHE A 118 -8.53 0.41 -16.40
C PHE A 118 -7.19 0.64 -15.72
N LEU A 119 -7.04 0.30 -14.41
CA LEU A 119 -5.78 0.42 -13.67
C LEU A 119 -4.70 -0.47 -14.27
N PHE A 120 -5.06 -1.63 -14.77
CA PHE A 120 -4.13 -2.60 -15.35
C PHE A 120 -3.56 -2.18 -16.71
N LYS A 121 -4.01 -1.03 -17.26
CA LYS A 121 -3.41 -0.36 -18.42
C LYS A 121 -2.29 0.60 -18.04
N LEU A 122 -2.17 0.95 -16.75
CA LEU A 122 -1.11 1.81 -16.24
C LEU A 122 0.21 1.04 -16.14
N LYS A 123 1.32 1.78 -16.23
CA LYS A 123 2.64 1.20 -15.95
C LYS A 123 2.70 0.74 -14.49
N ILE A 124 3.40 -0.36 -14.24
CA ILE A 124 3.61 -0.89 -12.88
C ILE A 124 4.30 0.13 -11.95
N THR A 125 5.07 1.06 -12.51
CA THR A 125 5.78 2.12 -11.79
C THR A 125 4.98 3.41 -11.63
N ASP A 126 3.78 3.48 -12.20
CA ASP A 126 2.90 4.66 -12.09
C ASP A 126 2.01 4.56 -10.84
N TYR A 127 2.64 4.47 -9.66
CA TYR A 127 1.91 4.40 -8.39
C TYR A 127 0.98 5.60 -8.16
N LYS A 128 1.32 6.79 -8.69
CA LYS A 128 0.45 7.97 -8.59
C LYS A 128 -0.83 7.81 -9.42
N GLY A 129 -0.69 7.31 -10.64
CA GLY A 129 -1.83 6.95 -11.49
C GLY A 129 -2.69 5.86 -10.85
N TRP A 130 -2.08 4.83 -10.25
CA TRP A 130 -2.76 3.78 -9.52
C TRP A 130 -3.54 4.33 -8.32
N ALA A 131 -2.93 5.15 -7.46
CA ALA A 131 -3.59 5.73 -6.28
C ALA A 131 -4.80 6.60 -6.65
N ARG A 132 -4.63 7.47 -7.65
CA ARG A 132 -5.73 8.31 -8.17
C ARG A 132 -6.83 7.46 -8.82
N GLY A 133 -6.43 6.44 -9.57
CA GLY A 133 -7.35 5.51 -10.22
C GLY A 133 -8.16 4.68 -9.23
N LEU A 134 -7.56 4.19 -8.14
CA LEU A 134 -8.26 3.51 -7.04
C LEU A 134 -9.33 4.42 -6.42
N LYS A 135 -8.99 5.68 -6.15
CA LYS A 135 -9.97 6.66 -5.68
C LYS A 135 -11.11 6.87 -6.68
N LYS A 136 -10.77 7.06 -7.97
CA LYS A 136 -11.77 7.22 -9.05
C LYS A 136 -12.69 6.01 -9.16
N ALA A 137 -12.16 4.81 -8.96
CA ALA A 137 -12.92 3.55 -8.99
C ALA A 137 -13.77 3.33 -7.72
N GLY A 138 -13.70 4.22 -6.72
CA GLY A 138 -14.46 4.12 -5.48
C GLY A 138 -13.93 3.03 -4.54
N TYR A 139 -12.60 2.85 -4.49
CA TYR A 139 -11.98 1.95 -3.50
C TYR A 139 -12.22 2.45 -2.07
N ALA A 140 -12.20 3.76 -1.86
CA ALA A 140 -12.51 4.41 -0.61
C ALA A 140 -13.43 5.62 -0.82
N THR A 141 -14.24 5.94 0.18
CA THR A 141 -15.16 7.08 0.17
C THR A 141 -14.46 8.41 0.42
N ASP A 142 -13.37 8.42 1.22
CA ASP A 142 -12.57 9.61 1.55
C ASP A 142 -12.12 10.37 0.29
N PRO A 143 -12.49 11.67 0.12
CA PRO A 143 -12.06 12.48 -1.02
C PRO A 143 -10.53 12.58 -1.16
N SER A 144 -9.80 12.56 -0.06
CA SER A 144 -8.35 12.68 -0.01
C SER A 144 -7.62 11.34 -0.14
N TYR A 145 -8.33 10.22 -0.31
CA TYR A 145 -7.76 8.87 -0.30
C TYR A 145 -6.49 8.73 -1.14
N ALA A 146 -6.47 9.30 -2.36
CA ALA A 146 -5.32 9.13 -3.25
C ALA A 146 -4.01 9.71 -2.67
N ASN A 147 -4.09 10.78 -1.87
CA ASN A 147 -2.91 11.45 -1.33
C ASN A 147 -2.24 10.61 -0.24
N ARG A 148 -3.02 9.91 0.59
CA ARG A 148 -2.49 9.12 1.71
C ARG A 148 -1.53 8.01 1.25
N PRO A 149 -1.90 7.10 0.33
CA PRO A 149 -0.95 6.10 -0.17
C PRO A 149 0.23 6.73 -0.92
N ILE A 150 0.04 7.83 -1.68
CA ILE A 150 1.14 8.52 -2.36
C ILE A 150 2.17 9.03 -1.34
N THR A 151 1.73 9.72 -0.29
CA THR A 151 2.61 10.22 0.78
C THR A 151 3.40 9.07 1.43
N ILE A 152 2.72 7.99 1.81
CA ILE A 152 3.40 6.82 2.40
C ILE A 152 4.41 6.22 1.42
N ILE A 153 4.06 6.07 0.15
CA ILE A 153 4.97 5.52 -0.87
C ILE A 153 6.22 6.40 -0.99
N GLU A 154 6.07 7.72 -0.97
CA GLU A 154 7.18 8.67 -1.07
C GLU A 154 8.02 8.72 0.21
N ASP A 155 7.39 8.84 1.39
CA ASP A 155 8.07 8.94 2.68
C ASP A 155 8.89 7.69 3.01
N TYR A 156 8.41 6.50 2.65
CA TYR A 156 9.07 5.22 2.89
C TYR A 156 9.75 4.64 1.65
N GLU A 157 9.79 5.40 0.55
CA GLU A 157 10.41 5.01 -0.72
C GLU A 157 9.91 3.65 -1.25
N LEU A 158 8.63 3.33 -1.02
CA LEU A 158 8.05 2.03 -1.39
C LEU A 158 8.08 1.76 -2.89
N TYR A 159 8.13 2.80 -3.73
CA TYR A 159 8.30 2.69 -5.18
C TYR A 159 9.53 1.87 -5.59
N LYS A 160 10.54 1.74 -4.73
CA LYS A 160 11.72 0.89 -4.97
C LYS A 160 11.37 -0.59 -5.11
N TYR A 161 10.26 -1.03 -4.51
CA TYR A 161 9.81 -2.41 -4.65
C TYR A 161 9.19 -2.70 -6.02
N ASP A 162 8.68 -1.68 -6.72
CA ASP A 162 8.03 -1.85 -8.03
C ASP A 162 9.03 -2.27 -9.12
N SER A 163 10.33 -2.02 -8.95
CA SER A 163 11.38 -2.44 -9.85
C SER A 163 11.78 -3.92 -9.71
N ARG A 164 11.44 -4.59 -8.60
CA ARG A 164 11.91 -5.96 -8.32
C ARG A 164 11.36 -7.04 -9.25
N GLY A 165 10.30 -6.74 -10.01
CA GLY A 165 9.75 -7.62 -11.02
C GLY A 165 10.15 -7.27 -12.45
N MET A 166 10.99 -6.25 -12.63
CA MET A 166 11.41 -5.74 -13.94
C MET A 166 12.63 -6.49 -14.49
N SER A 167 12.83 -6.42 -15.82
CA SER A 167 14.10 -6.80 -16.40
C SER A 167 15.22 -5.89 -15.86
N LYS A 168 16.47 -6.38 -15.85
CA LYS A 168 17.63 -5.56 -15.42
C LYS A 168 17.75 -4.24 -16.20
N ARG A 169 17.34 -4.23 -17.47
CA ARG A 169 17.34 -3.03 -18.32
C ARG A 169 16.31 -2.01 -17.86
N ASP A 170 15.08 -2.46 -17.64
CA ASP A 170 13.97 -1.58 -17.25
C ASP A 170 14.16 -1.04 -15.83
N ALA A 171 14.67 -1.86 -14.90
CA ALA A 171 15.02 -1.43 -13.55
C ALA A 171 16.09 -0.32 -13.57
N ARG A 172 17.15 -0.43 -14.38
CA ARG A 172 18.16 0.64 -14.52
C ARG A 172 17.59 1.91 -15.13
N SER A 173 16.68 1.79 -16.09
CA SER A 173 16.01 2.97 -16.67
C SER A 173 15.16 3.68 -15.62
N TRP A 174 14.40 2.92 -14.83
CA TRP A 174 13.59 3.43 -13.73
C TRP A 174 14.42 4.12 -12.64
N GLU A 175 15.53 3.52 -12.22
CA GLU A 175 16.46 4.13 -11.26
C GLU A 175 17.04 5.47 -11.75
N LYS A 176 17.31 5.59 -13.06
CA LYS A 176 17.77 6.86 -13.66
C LYS A 176 16.66 7.92 -13.64
N GLU A 177 15.42 7.54 -13.86
CA GLU A 177 14.27 8.47 -13.78
C GLU A 177 14.05 8.97 -12.35
N LEU A 178 14.22 8.11 -11.34
CA LEU A 178 14.09 8.48 -9.93
C LEU A 178 15.14 9.51 -9.48
N LYS A 179 16.36 9.42 -10.01
CA LYS A 179 17.47 10.36 -9.67
C LYS A 179 17.32 11.75 -10.28
N LYS A 180 16.37 11.94 -11.20
CA LYS A 180 16.09 13.24 -11.85
C LYS A 180 14.99 14.05 -11.16
N LYS A 181 14.33 13.49 -10.17
CA LYS A 181 13.27 14.12 -9.34
C LYS A 181 13.82 14.55 -8.00
#